data_2d483517d5983158027e848cd64f4d5c
#
_entry.id   2d483517d5983158027e848cd64f4d5c
#
_cell.length_a   1.000
_cell.length_b   1.000
_cell.length_c   1.000
_cell.angle_alpha   90.00
_cell.angle_beta   90.00
_cell.angle_gamma   90.00
#
_symmetry.space_group_name_H-M   'P 1'
#
loop_
_entity.id
_entity.type
_entity.pdbx_description
1 polymer ?
#
loop_
_entity_poly.entity_id
_entity_poly.type
_entity_poly.pdbx_seq_one_letter_code
_entity_poly.pdbx_strand_id
1 'polypeptide(L)' 'MKFKLMMAICSALTGECGTPNTSPFVYESHYDCAHAGHLTAINIMQHLGSARVNTDHIYIQFKCAEEHNL' A
#
# COMPACT_ATOMS: atom_id res chain seq x y z
N MET A 1 -14.22 6.61 14.32
CA MET A 1 -13.33 7.18 13.31
C MET A 1 -13.12 6.18 12.20
N LYS A 2 -12.98 6.69 10.98
CA LYS A 2 -12.80 5.84 9.79
C LYS A 2 -11.41 6.02 9.24
N PHE A 3 -10.91 5.01 8.56
CA PHE A 3 -9.57 5.03 7.99
C PHE A 3 -9.60 4.72 6.51
N LYS A 4 -8.78 5.42 5.75
CA LYS A 4 -8.55 5.18 4.34
C LYS A 4 -7.15 4.61 4.13
N LEU A 5 -7.04 3.62 3.26
CA LEU A 5 -5.76 2.99 2.93
C LEU A 5 -5.18 3.63 1.68
N MET A 6 -3.96 4.15 1.79
CA MET A 6 -3.23 4.75 0.68
C MET A 6 -1.97 3.94 0.44
N MET A 7 -1.68 3.61 -0.81
CA MET A 7 -0.56 2.74 -1.17
C MET A 7 0.23 3.30 -2.34
N ALA A 8 1.52 3.01 -2.37
CA ALA A 8 2.39 3.37 -3.48
C ALA A 8 3.40 2.26 -3.71
N ILE A 9 3.78 2.07 -4.97
CA ILE A 9 4.83 1.15 -5.38
C ILE A 9 6.11 1.97 -5.48
N CYS A 10 7.16 1.54 -4.78
CA CYS A 10 8.42 2.27 -4.68
C CYS A 10 9.59 1.42 -5.14
N SER A 11 10.66 2.08 -5.58
CA SER A 11 11.93 1.44 -5.91
C SER A 11 12.99 1.84 -4.91
N ALA A 12 13.64 0.87 -4.28
CA ALA A 12 14.73 1.13 -3.35
C ALA A 12 16.00 1.56 -4.08
N LEU A 13 16.10 1.27 -5.39
CA LEU A 13 17.26 1.68 -6.18
C LEU A 13 17.28 3.19 -6.44
N THR A 14 16.12 3.76 -6.77
CA THR A 14 16.01 5.17 -7.12
C THR A 14 15.51 6.01 -5.95
N GLY A 15 14.86 5.38 -4.98
CA GLY A 15 14.21 6.08 -3.90
C GLY A 15 12.88 6.71 -4.29
N GLU A 16 12.43 6.46 -5.52
CA GLU A 16 11.19 7.05 -6.02
C GLU A 16 10.00 6.13 -5.84
N CYS A 17 8.84 6.74 -5.63
CA CYS A 17 7.58 6.04 -5.53
C CYS A 17 6.65 6.51 -6.65
N GLY A 18 5.81 5.60 -7.11
CA GLY A 18 4.77 5.95 -8.07
C GLY A 18 3.66 6.76 -7.39
N THR A 19 2.68 7.15 -8.21
CA THR A 19 1.53 7.91 -7.71
C THR A 19 0.76 7.07 -6.69
N PRO A 20 0.50 7.61 -5.49
CA PRO A 20 -0.27 6.87 -4.49
C PRO A 20 -1.69 6.59 -4.95
N ASN A 21 -2.17 5.39 -4.64
CA ASN A 21 -3.54 4.98 -4.88
C ASN A 21 -4.28 4.89 -3.55
N THR A 22 -5.50 5.41 -3.52
CA THR A 22 -6.36 5.31 -2.35
C THR A 22 -7.36 4.19 -2.57
N SER A 23 -7.44 3.26 -1.62
CA SER A 23 -8.42 2.18 -1.68
C SER A 23 -9.84 2.76 -1.61
N PRO A 24 -10.81 2.18 -2.35
CA PRO A 24 -12.20 2.62 -2.25
C PRO A 24 -12.87 2.19 -0.95
N PHE A 25 -12.24 1.31 -0.20
CA PHE A 25 -12.82 0.80 1.05
C PHE A 25 -12.51 1.73 2.21
N VAL A 26 -13.42 1.74 3.19
CA VAL A 26 -13.27 2.48 4.44
C VAL A 26 -13.20 1.46 5.57
N TYR A 27 -12.23 1.62 6.45
CA TYR A 27 -12.01 0.69 7.55
C TYR A 27 -12.41 1.32 8.87
N GLU A 28 -12.98 0.52 9.76
CA GLU A 28 -13.50 1.01 11.04
C GLU A 28 -12.40 1.22 12.08
N SER A 29 -11.25 0.57 11.91
CA SER A 29 -10.16 0.67 12.86
C SER A 29 -8.82 0.75 12.14
N HIS A 30 -7.83 1.29 12.84
CA HIS A 30 -6.46 1.32 12.32
C HIS A 30 -5.95 -0.11 12.09
N TYR A 31 -6.27 -1.03 12.99
CA TYR A 31 -5.85 -2.43 12.85
C TYR A 31 -6.36 -3.03 11.53
N ASP A 32 -7.66 -2.86 11.27
CA ASP A 32 -8.26 -3.41 10.04
C ASP A 32 -7.63 -2.81 8.79
N CYS A 33 -7.37 -1.51 8.81
CA CYS A 33 -6.72 -0.83 7.69
C CYS A 33 -5.29 -1.33 7.49
N ALA A 34 -4.51 -1.42 8.55
CA ALA A 34 -3.13 -1.90 8.48
C ALA A 34 -3.06 -3.34 8.02
N HIS A 35 -3.96 -4.20 8.52
CA HIS A 35 -4.02 -5.59 8.11
C HIS A 35 -4.32 -5.70 6.61
N ALA A 36 -5.29 -4.95 6.13
CA ALA A 36 -5.62 -4.91 4.70
C ALA A 36 -4.44 -4.39 3.88
N GLY A 37 -3.70 -3.40 4.39
CA GLY A 37 -2.53 -2.87 3.73
C GLY A 37 -1.45 -3.92 3.51
N HIS A 38 -1.16 -4.71 4.53
CA HIS A 38 -0.17 -5.78 4.41
C HIS A 38 -0.61 -6.86 3.43
N LEU A 39 -1.88 -7.28 3.48
CA LEU A 39 -2.39 -8.29 2.56
C LEU A 39 -2.35 -7.79 1.11
N THR A 40 -2.75 -6.55 0.89
CA THR A 40 -2.75 -5.96 -0.45
C THR A 40 -1.32 -5.83 -0.98
N ALA A 41 -0.38 -5.43 -0.12
CA ALA A 41 1.02 -5.32 -0.52
C ALA A 41 1.57 -6.66 -0.98
N ILE A 42 1.25 -7.75 -0.26
CA ILE A 42 1.67 -9.09 -0.66
C ILE A 42 1.09 -9.46 -2.03
N ASN A 43 -0.20 -9.17 -2.24
CA ASN A 43 -0.85 -9.46 -3.51
C ASN A 43 -0.20 -8.70 -4.67
N ILE A 44 0.14 -7.44 -4.46
CA ILE A 44 0.80 -6.64 -5.49
C ILE A 44 2.16 -7.24 -5.84
N MET A 45 2.94 -7.63 -4.84
CA MET A 45 4.25 -8.23 -5.06
C MET A 45 4.14 -9.54 -5.83
N GLN A 46 3.13 -10.36 -5.51
CA GLN A 46 2.90 -11.61 -6.23
C GLN A 46 2.53 -11.36 -7.69
N HIS A 47 1.73 -10.34 -7.97
CA HIS A 47 1.35 -9.97 -9.33
C HIS A 47 2.53 -9.47 -10.15
N LEU A 48 3.41 -8.69 -9.54
CA LEU A 48 4.61 -8.19 -10.21
C LEU A 48 5.61 -9.30 -10.51
N GLY A 49 5.68 -10.28 -9.60
CA GLY A 49 6.59 -11.42 -9.74
C GLY A 49 7.99 -11.13 -9.19
N SER A 50 8.68 -12.21 -8.85
CA SER A 50 10.00 -12.10 -8.19
C SER A 50 11.04 -11.45 -9.09
N ALA A 51 11.01 -11.72 -10.40
CA ALA A 51 12.00 -11.16 -11.32
C ALA A 51 11.94 -9.64 -11.33
N ARG A 52 10.75 -9.08 -11.44
CA ARG A 52 10.59 -7.63 -11.48
C ARG A 52 10.88 -6.99 -10.13
N VAL A 53 10.38 -7.60 -9.05
CA VAL A 53 10.63 -7.11 -7.70
C VAL A 53 12.12 -7.05 -7.43
N ASN A 54 12.86 -8.09 -7.81
CA ASN A 54 14.30 -8.15 -7.59
C ASN A 54 15.07 -7.16 -8.47
N THR A 55 14.68 -7.03 -9.75
CA THR A 55 15.37 -6.14 -10.68
C THR A 55 15.28 -4.68 -10.25
N ASP A 56 14.09 -4.24 -9.85
CA ASP A 56 13.85 -2.83 -9.50
C ASP A 56 13.92 -2.59 -8.01
N HIS A 57 14.16 -3.60 -7.21
CA HIS A 57 14.15 -3.55 -5.75
C HIS A 57 12.86 -2.89 -5.24
N ILE A 58 11.72 -3.44 -5.71
CA ILE A 58 10.41 -2.88 -5.41
C ILE A 58 9.99 -3.17 -3.98
N TYR A 59 9.41 -2.18 -3.34
CA TYR A 59 8.72 -2.35 -2.07
C TYR A 59 7.41 -1.57 -2.11
N ILE A 60 6.47 -1.97 -1.28
CA ILE A 60 5.16 -1.33 -1.22
C ILE A 60 5.10 -0.52 0.06
N GLN A 61 4.79 0.77 -0.09
CA GLN A 61 4.61 1.66 1.04
C GLN A 61 3.12 1.95 1.19
N PHE A 62 2.60 1.88 2.42
CA PHE A 62 1.21 2.22 2.64
C PHE A 62 1.05 2.93 3.97
N LYS A 63 -0.05 3.65 4.09
CA LYS A 63 -0.43 4.27 5.35
C LYS A 63 -1.95 4.29 5.47
N CYS A 64 -2.40 4.37 6.70
CA CYS A 64 -3.81 4.46 7.04
C CYS A 64 -4.09 5.88 7.51
N ALA A 65 -4.82 6.63 6.70
CA ALA A 65 -5.16 8.02 7.01
C ALA A 65 -6.51 8.07 7.71
N GLU A 66 -6.55 8.76 8.83
CA GLU A 66 -7.77 8.93 9.60
C GLU A 66 -8.64 9.99 8.94
N GLU A 67 -9.92 9.66 8.75
CA GLU A 67 -10.88 10.55 8.11
C GLU A 67 -12.04 10.82 9.05
N HIS A 68 -12.25 12.09 9.40
CA HIS A 68 -13.29 12.46 10.35
C HIS A 68 -14.66 12.63 9.72
N ASN A 69 -14.73 12.82 8.42
CA ASN A 69 -15.97 13.13 7.70
C ASN A 69 -16.54 11.95 6.92
N LEU A 70 -16.12 10.75 7.24
CA LEU A 70 -16.62 9.54 6.56
C LEU A 70 -17.76 8.87 7.30
#